data_fafabe306721d028c2677bfed8c3cefb
#
_entry.id   fafabe306721d028c2677bfed8c3cefb
#
_cell.length_a   1.000
_cell.length_b   1.000
_cell.length_c   1.000
_cell.angle_alpha   90.00
_cell.angle_beta   90.00
_cell.angle_gamma   90.00
#
_symmetry.space_group_name_H-M   'P 1'
#
loop_
_entity.id
_entity.type
_entity.pdbx_description
1 polymer ?
#
loop_
_entity_poly.entity_id
_entity_poly.type
_entity_poly.pdbx_seq_one_letter_code
_entity_poly.pdbx_strand_id
1 'polypeptide(L)'
;MNGSAHTEPGSDAPATGEQLRAKLADLIGVSPTEIADDANLIRLGLGSLQMMRLVTAWRRSGLPVTFGEMARTPTFSSWNELITRQVAAKAENSP
;
A
#
# COMPACT_ATOMS: atom_id res chain seq x y z
N MET A 1 -0.11 25.66 8.93
CA MET A 1 0.01 24.96 9.02
C MET A 1 -0.36 24.18 8.78
N ASN A 2 0.05 24.05 8.51
CA ASN A 2 -0.04 23.18 8.42
C ASN A 2 -0.23 22.34 8.45
N GLY A 3 -0.08 22.23 8.39
CA GLY A 3 -0.10 21.41 8.48
C GLY A 3 -0.10 20.64 8.32
N SER A 4 0.18 20.63 8.29
CA SER A 4 0.23 19.81 8.22
C SER A 4 -0.03 18.87 8.21
N ALA A 5 0.16 19.18 7.84
CA ALA A 5 -0.08 18.08 7.55
C ALA A 5 -0.55 17.11 8.34
N HIS A 6 -0.95 17.28 8.51
CA HIS A 6 -1.13 16.53 9.30
C HIS A 6 -1.12 15.23 9.21
N THR A 7 -0.46 14.96 9.38
CA THR A 7 -0.33 13.53 9.34
C THR A 7 -1.05 12.92 10.49
N GLU A 8 -1.91 12.04 10.20
CA GLU A 8 -2.69 11.44 11.25
C GLU A 8 -2.04 10.18 11.74
N PRO A 9 -2.00 9.98 13.05
CA PRO A 9 -1.47 8.74 13.59
C PRO A 9 -2.26 7.55 13.09
N GLY A 10 -1.57 6.51 12.67
CA GLY A 10 -2.21 5.29 12.22
C GLY A 10 -2.68 5.31 10.79
N SER A 11 -2.45 6.40 10.06
CA SER A 11 -2.88 6.52 8.69
C SER A 11 -1.76 6.21 7.71
N ASP A 12 -1.10 5.08 7.91
CA ASP A 12 -0.03 4.66 7.01
C ASP A 12 -0.56 4.02 5.74
N ALA A 13 -1.82 3.62 5.75
CA ALA A 13 -2.40 2.96 4.59
C ALA A 13 -2.68 3.98 3.50
N PRO A 14 -2.36 3.67 2.25
CA PRO A 14 -2.69 4.57 1.15
C PRO A 14 -4.19 4.62 0.94
N ALA A 15 -4.70 5.80 0.66
CA ALA A 15 -6.13 5.99 0.39
C ALA A 15 -6.42 5.96 -1.10
N THR A 16 -5.42 6.16 -1.93
CA THR A 16 -5.58 6.17 -3.39
C THR A 16 -4.49 5.35 -4.04
N GLY A 17 -4.74 5.00 -5.30
CA GLY A 17 -3.72 4.29 -6.07
C GLY A 17 -2.44 5.09 -6.25
N GLU A 18 -2.57 6.40 -6.37
CA GLU A 18 -1.39 7.26 -6.50
C GLU A 18 -0.55 7.25 -5.25
N GLN A 19 -1.19 7.26 -4.10
CA GLN A 19 -0.48 7.19 -2.83
C GLN A 19 0.23 5.85 -2.69
N LEU A 20 -0.43 4.78 -3.10
CA LEU A 20 0.19 3.46 -3.07
C LEU A 20 1.41 3.41 -3.97
N ARG A 21 1.28 3.92 -5.18
CA ARG A 21 2.38 3.94 -6.15
C ARG A 21 3.55 4.75 -5.60
N ALA A 22 3.27 5.91 -5.02
CA ALA A 22 4.31 6.75 -4.45
C ALA A 22 5.02 6.07 -3.29
N LYS A 23 4.26 5.39 -2.44
CA LYS A 23 4.83 4.68 -1.29
C LYS A 23 5.74 3.55 -1.76
N LEU A 24 5.29 2.77 -2.73
CA LEU A 24 6.10 1.67 -3.25
C LEU A 24 7.35 2.18 -3.95
N ALA A 25 7.21 3.26 -4.71
CA ALA A 25 8.35 3.84 -5.40
C ALA A 25 9.41 4.31 -4.40
N ASP A 26 8.96 4.91 -3.30
CA ASP A 26 9.86 5.38 -2.26
C ASP A 26 10.60 4.21 -1.62
N LEU A 27 9.90 3.12 -1.34
CA LEU A 27 10.51 1.95 -0.71
C LEU A 27 11.49 1.25 -1.64
N ILE A 28 11.16 1.18 -2.92
CA ILE A 28 12.00 0.50 -3.90
C ILE A 28 13.17 1.39 -4.33
N GLY A 29 12.97 2.70 -4.29
CA GLY A 29 14.00 3.64 -4.71
C GLY A 29 13.91 4.00 -6.18
N VAL A 30 12.70 4.02 -6.73
CA VAL A 30 12.48 4.37 -8.14
C VAL A 30 11.45 5.49 -8.20
N SER A 31 11.28 6.04 -9.40
CA SER A 31 10.24 7.03 -9.62
C SER A 31 8.88 6.32 -9.72
N PRO A 32 7.79 6.96 -9.26
CA PRO A 32 6.47 6.34 -9.38
C PRO A 32 6.12 5.98 -10.82
N THR A 33 6.62 6.75 -11.80
CA THR A 33 6.35 6.46 -13.20
C THR A 33 6.99 5.18 -13.68
N GLU A 34 7.94 4.63 -12.92
CA GLU A 34 8.59 3.37 -13.28
C GLU A 34 7.80 2.17 -12.84
N ILE A 35 6.72 2.37 -12.09
CA ILE A 35 5.89 1.28 -11.60
C ILE A 35 4.66 1.17 -12.49
N ALA A 36 4.72 0.26 -13.46
CA ALA A 36 3.56 -0.02 -14.30
C ALA A 36 2.51 -0.78 -13.48
N ASP A 37 1.27 -0.74 -13.95
CA ASP A 37 0.19 -1.40 -13.22
C ASP A 37 0.43 -2.89 -13.04
N ASP A 38 0.99 -3.54 -14.04
CA ASP A 38 1.26 -4.98 -13.98
C ASP A 38 2.69 -5.30 -13.61
N ALA A 39 3.44 -4.31 -13.14
CA ALA A 39 4.83 -4.53 -12.76
C ALA A 39 4.91 -5.46 -11.56
N ASN A 40 5.85 -6.39 -11.62
CA ASN A 40 6.14 -7.25 -10.49
C ASN A 40 7.01 -6.48 -9.51
N LEU A 41 6.46 -6.20 -8.34
CA LEU A 41 7.13 -5.35 -7.36
C LEU A 41 8.39 -5.99 -6.80
N ILE A 42 8.40 -7.32 -6.69
CA ILE A 42 9.58 -8.04 -6.23
C ILE A 42 10.72 -7.86 -7.23
N ARG A 43 10.41 -7.95 -8.51
CA ARG A 43 11.41 -7.77 -9.56
C ARG A 43 11.93 -6.36 -9.61
N LEU A 44 11.11 -5.40 -9.21
CA LEU A 44 11.53 -4.01 -9.16
C LEU A 44 12.44 -3.72 -7.96
N GLY A 45 12.52 -4.65 -7.01
CA GLY A 45 13.41 -4.51 -5.89
C GLY A 45 12.76 -4.49 -4.53
N LEU A 46 11.46 -4.73 -4.47
CA LEU A 46 10.77 -4.77 -3.17
C LEU A 46 11.17 -6.04 -2.44
N GLY A 47 11.81 -5.89 -1.29
CA GLY A 47 12.25 -7.04 -0.51
C GLY A 47 11.16 -7.58 0.39
N SER A 48 11.34 -8.83 0.83
CA SER A 48 10.38 -9.49 1.70
C SER A 48 10.21 -8.74 3.01
N LEU A 49 11.28 -8.23 3.57
CA LEU A 49 11.20 -7.49 4.82
C LEU A 49 10.38 -6.22 4.65
N GLN A 50 10.58 -5.53 3.52
CA GLN A 50 9.79 -4.34 3.23
C GLN A 50 8.32 -4.69 3.09
N MET A 51 8.03 -5.81 2.42
CA MET A 51 6.66 -6.26 2.26
C MET A 51 6.03 -6.58 3.61
N MET A 52 6.77 -7.24 4.49
CA MET A 52 6.27 -7.54 5.81
C MET A 52 5.97 -6.28 6.60
N ARG A 53 6.82 -5.27 6.47
CA ARG A 53 6.59 -4.00 7.15
C ARG A 53 5.35 -3.30 6.64
N LEU A 54 5.12 -3.37 5.32
CA LEU A 54 3.91 -2.81 4.73
C LEU A 54 2.66 -3.50 5.27
N VAL A 55 2.69 -4.83 5.30
CA VAL A 55 1.55 -5.59 5.81
C VAL A 55 1.28 -5.20 7.25
N THR A 56 2.32 -5.13 8.06
CA THR A 56 2.17 -4.78 9.47
C THR A 56 1.57 -3.38 9.63
N ALA A 57 2.10 -2.41 8.87
CA ALA A 57 1.62 -1.04 8.96
C ALA A 57 0.17 -0.92 8.53
N TRP A 58 -0.19 -1.60 7.46
CA TRP A 58 -1.56 -1.53 6.95
C TRP A 58 -2.54 -2.22 7.88
N ARG A 59 -2.14 -3.35 8.49
CA ARG A 59 -2.99 -3.99 9.47
C ARG A 59 -3.21 -3.10 10.68
N ARG A 60 -2.20 -2.37 11.10
CA ARG A 60 -2.34 -1.41 12.19
C ARG A 60 -3.31 -0.29 11.83
N SER A 61 -3.37 0.05 10.56
CA SER A 61 -4.29 1.07 10.09
C SER A 61 -5.72 0.55 9.91
N GLY A 62 -5.93 -0.73 10.16
CA GLY A 62 -7.26 -1.32 10.06
C GLY A 62 -7.53 -2.01 8.75
N LEU A 63 -6.53 -2.21 7.90
CA LEU A 63 -6.69 -2.95 6.66
C LEU A 63 -6.29 -4.40 6.91
N PRO A 64 -7.22 -5.35 6.81
CA PRO A 64 -6.93 -6.75 7.13
C PRO A 64 -6.25 -7.49 5.97
N VAL A 65 -5.10 -7.00 5.53
CA VAL A 65 -4.32 -7.65 4.51
C VAL A 65 -3.36 -8.65 5.15
N THR A 66 -2.94 -9.66 4.40
CA THR A 66 -1.98 -10.64 4.88
C THR A 66 -0.78 -10.69 3.95
N PHE A 67 0.34 -11.13 4.49
CA PHE A 67 1.55 -11.30 3.70
C PHE A 67 1.29 -12.28 2.55
N GLY A 68 0.57 -13.37 2.84
CA GLY A 68 0.28 -14.37 1.80
C GLY A 68 -0.47 -13.81 0.62
N GLU A 69 -1.47 -12.97 0.91
CA GLU A 69 -2.24 -12.34 -0.17
C GLU A 69 -1.36 -11.44 -1.02
N MET A 70 -0.54 -10.63 -0.35
CA MET A 70 0.31 -9.67 -1.04
C MET A 70 1.38 -10.37 -1.86
N ALA A 71 1.93 -11.47 -1.32
CA ALA A 71 3.01 -12.18 -1.99
C ALA A 71 2.53 -13.04 -3.15
N ARG A 72 1.25 -13.44 -3.14
CA ARG A 72 0.72 -14.31 -4.17
C ARG A 72 0.74 -13.64 -5.54
N THR A 73 0.37 -12.38 -5.59
CA THR A 73 0.38 -11.62 -6.83
C THR A 73 1.00 -10.26 -6.52
N PRO A 74 2.34 -10.18 -6.54
CA PRO A 74 3.04 -8.96 -6.09
C PRO A 74 3.10 -7.92 -7.20
N THR A 75 1.95 -7.47 -7.67
CA THR A 75 1.87 -6.43 -8.68
C THR A 75 1.14 -5.23 -8.12
N PHE A 76 1.42 -4.06 -8.70
CA PHE A 76 0.76 -2.84 -8.26
C PHE A 76 -0.75 -2.95 -8.41
N SER A 77 -1.22 -3.43 -9.56
CA SER A 77 -2.67 -3.46 -9.79
C SER A 77 -3.38 -4.40 -8.82
N SER A 78 -2.77 -5.54 -8.51
CA SER A 78 -3.37 -6.48 -7.56
C SER A 78 -3.45 -5.87 -6.17
N TRP A 79 -2.37 -5.23 -5.72
CA TRP A 79 -2.35 -4.60 -4.41
C TRP A 79 -3.30 -3.41 -4.36
N ASN A 80 -3.37 -2.65 -5.45
CA ASN A 80 -4.27 -1.50 -5.51
C ASN A 80 -5.72 -1.95 -5.41
N GLU A 81 -6.09 -3.02 -6.11
CA GLU A 81 -7.41 -3.60 -6.02
C GLU A 81 -7.74 -4.07 -4.61
N LEU A 82 -6.81 -4.79 -4.01
CA LEU A 82 -7.00 -5.33 -2.68
C LEU A 82 -7.22 -4.21 -1.67
N ILE A 83 -6.36 -3.20 -1.71
CA ILE A 83 -6.46 -2.10 -0.76
C ILE A 83 -7.72 -1.28 -1.02
N THR A 84 -8.07 -1.06 -2.27
CA THR A 84 -9.27 -0.31 -2.60
C THR A 84 -10.50 -1.00 -2.04
N ARG A 85 -10.58 -2.32 -2.17
CA ARG A 85 -11.70 -3.08 -1.63
C ARG A 85 -11.75 -3.02 -0.11
N GLN A 86 -10.58 -3.10 0.53
CA GLN A 86 -10.52 -3.07 1.98
C GLN A 86 -10.91 -1.69 2.51
N VAL A 87 -10.46 -0.64 1.84
CA VAL A 87 -10.83 0.72 2.25
C VAL A 87 -12.32 0.93 2.08
N ALA A 88 -12.89 0.46 0.98
CA ALA A 88 -14.33 0.59 0.74
C ALA A 88 -15.13 -0.19 1.78
N ALA A 89 -14.70 -1.41 2.10
CA ALA A 89 -15.39 -2.22 3.09
C ALA A 89 -15.33 -1.56 4.47
N LYS A 90 -14.19 -0.98 4.81
CA LYS A 90 -14.05 -0.31 6.09
C LYS A 90 -14.96 0.91 6.17
N ALA A 91 -15.07 1.66 5.06
CA ALA A 91 -15.94 2.83 5.02
C ALA A 91 -17.39 2.42 5.16
N GLU A 92 -17.80 1.31 4.54
CA GLU A 92 -19.15 0.83 4.64
C GLU A 92 -19.51 0.36 6.04
N ASN A 93 -18.51 -0.14 6.76
CA ASN A 93 -18.73 -0.62 8.11
C ASN A 93 -18.66 0.47 9.15
N SER A 94 -18.31 1.68 8.74
CA SER A 94 -18.29 2.80 9.69
C SER A 94 -19.67 3.19 10.10
N PRO A 95 -19.90 3.40 11.39
CA PRO A 95 -21.22 3.85 11.86
C PRO A 95 -21.54 5.26 11.37
#